data_c191a1958906bcb037ab1278b0d2dd74
#
_entry.id   c191a1958906bcb037ab1278b0d2dd74
#
_cell.length_a   1.000
_cell.length_b   1.000
_cell.length_c   1.000
_cell.angle_alpha   90.00
_cell.angle_beta   90.00
_cell.angle_gamma   90.00
#
_symmetry.space_group_name_H-M   'P 1'
#
loop_
_entity.id
_entity.type
_entity.pdbx_description
1 polymer ?
#
loop_
_entity_poly.entity_id
_entity_poly.type
_entity_poly.pdbx_seq_one_letter_code
_entity_poly.pdbx_strand_id
1 'polypeptide(L)'
;MGTMSSQSLAAASLPAQLTERVQAVAGIDPEMRPATKPQFGHFQSNVALRLAKTVGKPPREVAADLVERLDLDDVCEPLEIAGPGFINFRIKASVLAATATALLEDANDGIVAAEVSQRVVIDYSAPNVAKQMHVGHLRTTIIGDCFNRVLTALGHTVIPQNHIGDWGTQFGMLIEQVRDEDIDASQLTLAEADALYKRAAARFRADEEFATRARARVAVFQGGDEESLAIWRQLVEISKPAFNEAYRRLGVLLTDDDLAGESTYNDDLPVLVDELESSGVAVVDDGALCVFVDGFEAPLIVRKSDGGYGYATTDLAAIRRRVRQLDADRIIYVTDVRQGGHFAQVFAAARKAGFLPEDVLAQHVGYGMVLGTDGKPFKTRDGSAATLSSLLDAAEEVAAPNIALAAIKYADLSNGLQKDYTFDAERMVQTSGDTGPYLQYAHARISQILRKAEADDLPGRVITVLEEPAEQQLALLLSRFGEVVTEVGQALTPHKLCGYLYELAGAYSTFYEQCPVLKSAGELRESRLALCRVTQQVLARGLYLLGIDAPDRM
;
A
#
# COMPACT_ATOMS: atom_id res chain seq x y z
N MET A 1 21.29 -23.80 5.92
CA MET A 1 20.00 -24.27 5.41
C MET A 1 19.25 -24.87 6.57
N GLY A 2 18.39 -24.09 7.22
CA GLY A 2 17.54 -24.58 8.32
C GLY A 2 16.34 -25.28 7.72
N THR A 3 16.12 -26.53 8.11
CA THR A 3 14.86 -27.23 7.84
C THR A 3 13.76 -26.52 8.61
N MET A 4 12.77 -25.96 7.90
CA MET A 4 11.57 -25.39 8.52
C MET A 4 10.93 -26.43 9.46
N SER A 5 10.46 -26.01 10.63
CA SER A 5 9.77 -26.87 11.57
C SER A 5 8.43 -27.34 11.00
N SER A 6 7.92 -28.49 11.44
CA SER A 6 6.62 -29.03 10.99
C SER A 6 5.44 -28.06 11.22
N GLN A 7 5.55 -27.12 12.15
CA GLN A 7 4.57 -26.04 12.38
C GLN A 7 4.63 -24.94 11.30
N SER A 8 5.81 -24.66 10.72
CA SER A 8 5.97 -23.67 9.65
C SER A 8 5.47 -24.20 8.30
N LEU A 9 5.54 -25.50 8.07
CA LEU A 9 4.98 -26.16 6.88
C LEU A 9 3.43 -26.15 6.85
N ALA A 10 2.80 -26.28 8.01
CA ALA A 10 1.32 -26.20 8.11
C ALA A 10 0.77 -24.78 7.83
N ALA A 11 1.59 -23.75 7.98
CA ALA A 11 1.23 -22.36 7.73
C ALA A 11 1.54 -21.87 6.30
N ALA A 12 2.35 -22.61 5.52
CA ALA A 12 2.68 -22.24 4.16
C ALA A 12 1.51 -22.51 3.19
N SER A 13 1.33 -21.65 2.18
CA SER A 13 0.34 -21.88 1.12
C SER A 13 0.59 -23.20 0.38
N LEU A 14 -0.45 -23.80 -0.18
CA LEU A 14 -0.31 -25.04 -0.97
C LEU A 14 0.72 -24.91 -2.11
N PRO A 15 0.79 -23.81 -2.88
CA PRO A 15 1.86 -23.60 -3.85
C PRO A 15 3.26 -23.56 -3.23
N ALA A 16 3.42 -22.92 -2.07
CA ALA A 16 4.71 -22.84 -1.40
C ALA A 16 5.17 -24.23 -0.89
N GLN A 17 4.27 -25.01 -0.29
CA GLN A 17 4.54 -26.40 0.14
C GLN A 17 4.98 -27.28 -1.05
N LEU A 18 4.27 -27.20 -2.18
CA LEU A 18 4.63 -27.94 -3.39
C LEU A 18 5.99 -27.50 -3.94
N THR A 19 6.23 -26.19 -3.99
CA THR A 19 7.51 -25.63 -4.45
C THR A 19 8.67 -26.16 -3.62
N GLU A 20 8.58 -26.12 -2.30
CA GLU A 20 9.62 -26.61 -1.39
C GLU A 20 9.89 -28.11 -1.57
N ARG A 21 8.83 -28.94 -1.59
CA ARG A 21 8.98 -30.40 -1.75
C ARG A 21 9.54 -30.79 -3.10
N VAL A 22 9.12 -30.13 -4.19
CA VAL A 22 9.67 -30.39 -5.52
C VAL A 22 11.11 -29.89 -5.62
N GLN A 23 11.42 -28.73 -5.06
CA GLN A 23 12.78 -28.17 -5.03
C GLN A 23 13.76 -29.07 -4.27
N ALA A 24 13.32 -29.65 -3.15
CA ALA A 24 14.14 -30.57 -2.35
C ALA A 24 14.59 -31.81 -3.18
N VAL A 25 13.75 -32.29 -4.08
CA VAL A 25 14.05 -33.44 -4.95
C VAL A 25 14.80 -33.01 -6.22
N ALA A 26 14.41 -31.88 -6.81
CA ALA A 26 14.96 -31.39 -8.07
C ALA A 26 16.32 -30.68 -7.90
N GLY A 27 16.62 -30.11 -6.72
CA GLY A 27 17.83 -29.32 -6.44
C GLY A 27 17.82 -27.91 -7.04
N ILE A 28 16.76 -27.52 -7.76
CA ILE A 28 16.56 -26.18 -8.34
C ILE A 28 15.11 -25.75 -8.14
N ASP A 29 14.85 -24.46 -8.20
CA ASP A 29 13.48 -23.91 -8.17
C ASP A 29 12.61 -24.56 -9.25
N PRO A 30 11.47 -25.19 -8.90
CA PRO A 30 10.59 -25.85 -9.85
C PRO A 30 9.80 -24.90 -10.75
N GLU A 31 9.82 -23.58 -10.50
CA GLU A 31 8.97 -22.59 -11.17
C GLU A 31 7.50 -23.05 -11.21
N MET A 32 6.95 -23.33 -10.04
CA MET A 32 5.55 -23.76 -9.91
C MET A 32 4.62 -22.65 -10.40
N ARG A 33 3.77 -22.96 -11.39
CA ARG A 33 2.85 -22.00 -12.00
C ARG A 33 1.43 -22.55 -12.02
N PRO A 34 0.39 -21.72 -11.88
CA PRO A 34 -0.98 -22.15 -12.14
C PRO A 34 -1.08 -22.80 -13.54
N ALA A 35 -1.80 -23.91 -13.63
CA ALA A 35 -2.02 -24.60 -14.88
C ALA A 35 -2.84 -23.73 -15.86
N THR A 36 -2.45 -23.71 -17.11
CA THR A 36 -3.11 -22.88 -18.15
C THR A 36 -4.50 -23.38 -18.55
N LYS A 37 -4.81 -24.65 -18.24
CA LYS A 37 -6.11 -25.27 -18.53
C LYS A 37 -6.46 -26.27 -17.41
N PRO A 38 -7.74 -26.43 -17.04
CA PRO A 38 -8.17 -27.32 -15.95
C PRO A 38 -7.74 -28.79 -16.13
N GLN A 39 -7.62 -29.25 -17.37
CA GLN A 39 -7.16 -30.61 -17.68
C GLN A 39 -5.74 -30.90 -17.23
N PHE A 40 -4.90 -29.89 -17.05
CA PHE A 40 -3.52 -30.01 -16.57
C PHE A 40 -3.39 -29.92 -15.04
N GLY A 41 -4.48 -30.04 -14.31
CA GLY A 41 -4.50 -29.91 -12.87
C GLY A 41 -4.57 -28.48 -12.37
N HIS A 42 -4.05 -28.23 -11.18
CA HIS A 42 -4.04 -26.92 -10.53
C HIS A 42 -2.73 -26.16 -10.78
N PHE A 43 -1.61 -26.88 -10.78
CA PHE A 43 -0.28 -26.32 -11.02
C PHE A 43 0.49 -27.14 -12.06
N GLN A 44 1.49 -26.50 -12.66
CA GLN A 44 2.39 -27.09 -13.63
C GLN A 44 3.82 -26.60 -13.38
N SER A 45 4.80 -27.51 -13.53
CA SER A 45 6.23 -27.17 -13.47
C SER A 45 6.94 -27.57 -14.74
N ASN A 46 7.90 -26.74 -15.17
CA ASN A 46 8.81 -26.98 -16.27
C ASN A 46 10.20 -27.46 -15.81
N VAL A 47 10.37 -27.81 -14.56
CA VAL A 47 11.65 -28.14 -13.91
C VAL A 47 12.42 -29.22 -14.68
N ALA A 48 11.73 -30.23 -15.18
CA ALA A 48 12.35 -31.31 -15.97
C ALA A 48 12.96 -30.82 -17.30
N LEU A 49 12.32 -29.84 -17.96
CA LEU A 49 12.84 -29.21 -19.19
C LEU A 49 14.14 -28.44 -18.91
N ARG A 50 14.24 -27.82 -17.75
CA ARG A 50 15.43 -27.07 -17.33
C ARG A 50 16.57 -28.01 -16.94
N LEU A 51 16.28 -29.05 -16.14
CA LEU A 51 17.25 -30.05 -15.72
C LEU A 51 17.79 -30.89 -16.90
N ALA A 52 16.95 -31.18 -17.89
CA ALA A 52 17.33 -31.95 -19.06
C ALA A 52 18.60 -31.44 -19.75
N LYS A 53 18.77 -30.11 -19.81
CA LYS A 53 19.94 -29.44 -20.39
C LYS A 53 21.22 -29.73 -19.61
N THR A 54 21.11 -29.86 -18.29
CA THR A 54 22.26 -30.09 -17.39
C THR A 54 22.59 -31.57 -17.28
N VAL A 55 21.55 -32.43 -17.26
CA VAL A 55 21.71 -33.89 -17.09
C VAL A 55 21.97 -34.60 -18.40
N GLY A 56 21.71 -33.96 -19.56
CA GLY A 56 21.93 -34.55 -20.88
C GLY A 56 20.96 -35.69 -21.24
N LYS A 57 19.78 -35.74 -20.58
CA LYS A 57 18.71 -36.71 -20.86
C LYS A 57 17.51 -36.03 -21.54
N PRO A 58 16.64 -36.77 -22.25
CA PRO A 58 15.38 -36.23 -22.75
C PRO A 58 14.52 -35.69 -21.60
N PRO A 59 13.88 -34.50 -21.74
CA PRO A 59 13.11 -33.89 -20.64
C PRO A 59 12.01 -34.80 -20.09
N ARG A 60 11.40 -35.63 -20.94
CA ARG A 60 10.33 -36.54 -20.48
C ARG A 60 10.86 -37.68 -19.60
N GLU A 61 12.09 -38.14 -19.83
CA GLU A 61 12.77 -39.12 -18.97
C GLU A 61 13.12 -38.48 -17.61
N VAL A 62 13.63 -37.23 -17.65
CA VAL A 62 13.92 -36.48 -16.42
C VAL A 62 12.64 -36.24 -15.61
N ALA A 63 11.51 -35.96 -16.27
CA ALA A 63 10.22 -35.82 -15.61
C ALA A 63 9.77 -37.12 -14.95
N ALA A 64 9.96 -38.27 -15.61
CA ALA A 64 9.63 -39.59 -15.05
C ALA A 64 10.49 -39.91 -13.81
N ASP A 65 11.83 -39.68 -13.91
CA ASP A 65 12.76 -39.87 -12.79
C ASP A 65 12.40 -38.97 -11.59
N LEU A 66 11.92 -37.73 -11.84
CA LEU A 66 11.47 -36.82 -10.77
C LEU A 66 10.16 -37.30 -10.15
N VAL A 67 9.16 -37.64 -10.96
CA VAL A 67 7.85 -38.11 -10.49
C VAL A 67 7.99 -39.35 -9.61
N GLU A 68 8.86 -40.29 -9.98
CA GLU A 68 9.12 -41.50 -9.18
C GLU A 68 9.74 -41.20 -7.80
N ARG A 69 10.49 -40.11 -7.69
CA ARG A 69 11.16 -39.67 -6.45
C ARG A 69 10.35 -38.69 -5.61
N LEU A 70 9.32 -38.09 -6.20
CA LEU A 70 8.44 -37.13 -5.50
C LEU A 70 7.41 -37.90 -4.67
N ASP A 71 7.49 -37.74 -3.37
CA ASP A 71 6.46 -38.23 -2.44
C ASP A 71 5.46 -37.09 -2.17
N LEU A 72 4.35 -37.08 -2.91
CA LEU A 72 3.29 -36.06 -2.83
C LEU A 72 1.90 -36.72 -2.70
N ASP A 73 1.84 -37.97 -2.39
CA ASP A 73 0.59 -38.74 -2.27
C ASP A 73 -0.33 -38.24 -1.16
N ASP A 74 0.18 -37.51 -0.19
CA ASP A 74 -0.61 -36.86 0.85
C ASP A 74 -1.34 -35.57 0.36
N VAL A 75 -0.82 -34.92 -0.67
CA VAL A 75 -1.33 -33.62 -1.17
C VAL A 75 -1.94 -33.72 -2.56
N CYS A 76 -1.33 -34.47 -3.46
CA CYS A 76 -1.71 -34.51 -4.87
C CYS A 76 -2.37 -35.83 -5.28
N GLU A 77 -3.22 -35.79 -6.29
CA GLU A 77 -3.53 -36.95 -7.13
C GLU A 77 -2.26 -37.39 -7.87
N PRO A 78 -2.24 -38.64 -8.43
CA PRO A 78 -1.07 -39.11 -9.19
C PRO A 78 -0.59 -38.09 -10.20
N LEU A 79 0.73 -37.79 -10.18
CA LEU A 79 1.32 -36.77 -11.02
C LEU A 79 1.30 -37.18 -12.49
N GLU A 80 0.96 -36.25 -13.38
CA GLU A 80 0.88 -36.48 -14.82
C GLU A 80 2.00 -35.75 -15.56
N ILE A 81 2.62 -36.44 -16.54
CA ILE A 81 3.63 -35.85 -17.43
C ILE A 81 3.00 -35.46 -18.75
N ALA A 82 2.95 -34.17 -19.04
CA ALA A 82 2.37 -33.62 -20.26
C ALA A 82 3.43 -33.11 -21.25
N GLY A 83 3.12 -33.20 -22.54
CA GLY A 83 3.96 -32.68 -23.61
C GLY A 83 5.41 -33.14 -23.53
N PRO A 84 6.40 -32.26 -23.71
CA PRO A 84 7.81 -32.60 -23.72
C PRO A 84 8.42 -32.93 -22.34
N GLY A 85 7.69 -32.80 -21.24
CA GLY A 85 8.20 -33.03 -19.88
C GLY A 85 7.68 -32.05 -18.83
N PHE A 86 6.53 -31.45 -19.03
CA PHE A 86 5.84 -30.69 -17.99
C PHE A 86 5.26 -31.68 -16.96
N ILE A 87 5.41 -31.36 -15.69
CA ILE A 87 4.79 -32.12 -14.59
C ILE A 87 3.56 -31.35 -14.11
N ASN A 88 2.41 -32.02 -14.13
CA ASN A 88 1.12 -31.47 -13.72
C ASN A 88 0.78 -31.94 -12.31
N PHE A 89 0.31 -31.01 -11.46
CA PHE A 89 -0.06 -31.23 -10.08
C PHE A 89 -1.55 -30.95 -9.91
N ARG A 90 -2.30 -31.96 -9.50
CA ARG A 90 -3.72 -31.82 -9.10
C ARG A 90 -3.81 -32.06 -7.61
N ILE A 91 -4.14 -31.02 -6.86
CA ILE A 91 -4.36 -31.14 -5.41
C ILE A 91 -5.61 -31.99 -5.14
N LYS A 92 -5.56 -32.88 -4.16
CA LYS A 92 -6.71 -33.67 -3.74
C LYS A 92 -7.84 -32.79 -3.23
N ALA A 93 -9.07 -33.12 -3.57
CA ALA A 93 -10.26 -32.39 -3.10
C ALA A 93 -10.33 -32.34 -1.57
N SER A 94 -9.92 -33.44 -0.88
CA SER A 94 -9.84 -33.50 0.58
C SER A 94 -8.83 -32.51 1.17
N VAL A 95 -7.71 -32.28 0.51
CA VAL A 95 -6.68 -31.30 0.95
C VAL A 95 -7.21 -29.89 0.76
N LEU A 96 -7.83 -29.58 -0.39
CA LEU A 96 -8.47 -28.29 -0.62
C LEU A 96 -9.57 -28.00 0.41
N ALA A 97 -10.40 -29.01 0.71
CA ALA A 97 -11.46 -28.90 1.71
C ALA A 97 -10.89 -28.63 3.12
N ALA A 98 -9.86 -29.37 3.53
CA ALA A 98 -9.21 -29.19 4.82
C ALA A 98 -8.55 -27.80 4.94
N THR A 99 -7.84 -27.36 3.90
CA THR A 99 -7.20 -26.04 3.87
C THR A 99 -8.23 -24.91 3.95
N ALA A 100 -9.31 -24.97 3.15
CA ALA A 100 -10.37 -23.98 3.20
C ALA A 100 -11.15 -24.00 4.53
N THR A 101 -11.30 -25.16 5.17
CA THR A 101 -11.89 -25.26 6.51
C THR A 101 -11.01 -24.61 7.56
N ALA A 102 -9.68 -24.82 7.50
CA ALA A 102 -8.75 -24.22 8.44
C ALA A 102 -8.79 -22.69 8.41
N LEU A 103 -9.05 -22.09 7.24
CA LEU A 103 -9.21 -20.63 7.11
C LEU A 103 -10.41 -20.07 7.89
N LEU A 104 -11.48 -20.86 8.09
CA LEU A 104 -12.65 -20.42 8.87
C LEU A 104 -12.34 -20.19 10.35
N GLU A 105 -11.36 -20.92 10.88
CA GLU A 105 -10.97 -20.88 12.30
C GLU A 105 -9.72 -20.01 12.51
N ASP A 106 -9.05 -19.61 11.43
CA ASP A 106 -7.83 -18.79 11.51
C ASP A 106 -8.16 -17.32 11.74
N ALA A 107 -7.76 -16.79 12.89
CA ALA A 107 -7.94 -15.39 13.25
C ALA A 107 -7.24 -14.40 12.30
N ASN A 108 -6.27 -14.88 11.52
CA ASN A 108 -5.50 -14.08 10.56
C ASN A 108 -5.89 -14.34 9.09
N ASP A 109 -6.97 -15.12 8.85
CA ASP A 109 -7.48 -15.40 7.49
C ASP A 109 -6.45 -16.04 6.55
N GLY A 110 -5.53 -16.85 7.06
CA GLY A 110 -4.45 -17.46 6.30
C GLY A 110 -3.23 -16.55 6.07
N ILE A 111 -3.21 -15.36 6.65
CA ILE A 111 -2.05 -14.47 6.59
C ILE A 111 -1.00 -14.93 7.60
N VAL A 112 0.14 -15.36 7.10
CA VAL A 112 1.26 -15.79 7.93
C VAL A 112 2.10 -14.59 8.34
N ALA A 113 2.37 -14.46 9.64
CA ALA A 113 3.25 -13.41 10.11
C ALA A 113 4.67 -13.59 9.56
N ALA A 114 5.35 -12.50 9.25
CA ALA A 114 6.73 -12.51 8.82
C ALA A 114 7.62 -13.21 9.86
N GLU A 115 8.61 -13.99 9.41
CA GLU A 115 9.55 -14.70 10.31
C GLU A 115 10.31 -13.72 11.23
N VAL A 116 10.61 -12.54 10.70
CA VAL A 116 11.25 -11.44 11.45
C VAL A 116 10.34 -10.23 11.36
N SER A 117 9.78 -9.82 12.51
CA SER A 117 9.02 -8.58 12.59
C SER A 117 9.97 -7.38 12.44
N GLN A 118 9.62 -6.45 11.57
CA GLN A 118 10.35 -5.21 11.33
C GLN A 118 9.61 -4.02 11.94
N ARG A 119 10.36 -2.99 12.32
CA ARG A 119 9.83 -1.66 12.59
C ARG A 119 9.84 -0.87 11.27
N VAL A 120 8.65 -0.65 10.72
CA VAL A 120 8.49 -0.03 9.41
C VAL A 120 7.92 1.37 9.56
N VAL A 121 8.70 2.38 9.22
CA VAL A 121 8.23 3.77 9.15
C VAL A 121 7.68 4.03 7.76
N ILE A 122 6.44 4.53 7.68
CA ILE A 122 5.81 4.89 6.41
C ILE A 122 5.49 6.38 6.42
N ASP A 123 6.10 7.13 5.52
CA ASP A 123 5.87 8.55 5.28
C ASP A 123 4.83 8.72 4.18
N TYR A 124 3.65 9.24 4.52
CA TYR A 124 2.56 9.40 3.57
C TYR A 124 1.56 10.49 3.98
N SER A 125 0.70 10.89 3.06
CA SER A 125 -0.24 11.98 3.12
C SER A 125 0.43 13.35 2.96
N ALA A 126 1.22 13.80 3.90
CA ALA A 126 2.06 15.00 3.87
C ALA A 126 1.35 16.28 3.36
N PRO A 127 0.17 16.68 3.89
CA PRO A 127 -0.51 17.90 3.48
C PRO A 127 0.23 19.15 3.96
N ASN A 128 0.04 20.25 3.24
CA ASN A 128 0.58 21.54 3.65
C ASN A 128 -0.39 22.23 4.62
N VAL A 129 0.15 22.80 5.68
CA VAL A 129 -0.59 23.65 6.63
C VAL A 129 -1.11 24.92 5.94
N ALA A 130 -2.27 25.40 6.37
CA ALA A 130 -2.98 26.57 5.82
C ALA A 130 -3.36 26.43 4.32
N LYS A 131 -3.46 25.20 3.81
CA LYS A 131 -3.90 24.90 2.44
C LYS A 131 -4.90 23.75 2.44
N GLN A 132 -5.81 23.79 1.47
CA GLN A 132 -6.66 22.64 1.20
C GLN A 132 -5.85 21.48 0.61
N MET A 133 -6.16 20.25 1.02
CA MET A 133 -5.60 19.06 0.38
C MET A 133 -6.05 18.98 -1.07
N HIS A 134 -5.13 18.72 -1.98
CA HIS A 134 -5.40 18.53 -3.41
C HIS A 134 -5.40 17.05 -3.80
N VAL A 135 -5.80 16.74 -5.02
CA VAL A 135 -5.89 15.37 -5.54
C VAL A 135 -4.58 14.57 -5.44
N GLY A 136 -3.42 15.24 -5.48
CA GLY A 136 -2.13 14.58 -5.24
C GLY A 136 -2.01 13.95 -3.84
N HIS A 137 -2.61 14.58 -2.81
CA HIS A 137 -2.63 14.01 -1.46
C HIS A 137 -3.56 12.77 -1.34
N LEU A 138 -4.53 12.60 -2.26
CA LEU A 138 -5.38 11.42 -2.30
C LEU A 138 -4.56 10.15 -2.47
N ARG A 139 -3.70 10.11 -3.51
CA ARG A 139 -2.93 8.92 -3.85
C ARG A 139 -1.98 8.50 -2.74
N THR A 140 -1.15 9.43 -2.27
CA THR A 140 -0.21 9.12 -1.17
C THR A 140 -0.94 8.60 0.07
N THR A 141 -2.08 9.20 0.41
CA THR A 141 -2.87 8.83 1.60
C THR A 141 -3.46 7.42 1.47
N ILE A 142 -4.08 7.08 0.33
CA ILE A 142 -4.68 5.77 0.08
C ILE A 142 -3.61 4.67 0.00
N ILE A 143 -2.51 4.93 -0.72
CA ILE A 143 -1.44 3.96 -0.92
C ILE A 143 -0.72 3.68 0.41
N GLY A 144 -0.39 4.74 1.17
CA GLY A 144 0.26 4.61 2.47
C GLY A 144 -0.59 3.89 3.50
N ASP A 145 -1.91 4.17 3.54
CA ASP A 145 -2.86 3.47 4.41
C ASP A 145 -2.97 1.97 4.06
N CYS A 146 -3.00 1.64 2.77
CA CYS A 146 -2.97 0.25 2.31
C CYS A 146 -1.69 -0.47 2.79
N PHE A 147 -0.53 0.15 2.66
CA PHE A 147 0.73 -0.43 3.16
C PHE A 147 0.72 -0.59 4.68
N ASN A 148 0.21 0.40 5.42
CA ASN A 148 0.07 0.30 6.86
C ASN A 148 -0.76 -0.93 7.24
N ARG A 149 -1.94 -1.12 6.64
CA ARG A 149 -2.82 -2.27 6.91
C ARG A 149 -2.18 -3.60 6.55
N VAL A 150 -1.56 -3.70 5.38
CA VAL A 150 -0.92 -4.92 4.89
C VAL A 150 0.28 -5.30 5.77
N LEU A 151 1.18 -4.37 6.05
CA LEU A 151 2.38 -4.64 6.84
C LEU A 151 2.04 -4.94 8.31
N THR A 152 1.01 -4.29 8.87
CA THR A 152 0.49 -4.63 10.20
C THR A 152 -0.10 -6.05 10.21
N ALA A 153 -0.87 -6.43 9.18
CA ALA A 153 -1.42 -7.78 9.07
C ALA A 153 -0.34 -8.87 8.96
N LEU A 154 0.82 -8.53 8.39
CA LEU A 154 2.01 -9.40 8.33
C LEU A 154 2.82 -9.42 9.64
N GLY A 155 2.36 -8.77 10.71
CA GLY A 155 3.01 -8.79 12.03
C GLY A 155 4.18 -7.82 12.18
N HIS A 156 4.35 -6.86 11.27
CA HIS A 156 5.32 -5.78 11.44
C HIS A 156 4.81 -4.71 12.40
N THR A 157 5.72 -4.00 13.08
CA THR A 157 5.39 -2.79 13.84
C THR A 157 5.43 -1.60 12.89
N VAL A 158 4.28 -1.13 12.44
CA VAL A 158 4.19 0.02 11.53
C VAL A 158 4.11 1.32 12.33
N ILE A 159 4.88 2.31 11.93
CA ILE A 159 4.94 3.66 12.49
C ILE A 159 4.57 4.63 11.36
N PRO A 160 3.30 5.06 11.27
CA PRO A 160 2.91 6.09 10.32
C PRO A 160 3.58 7.42 10.66
N GLN A 161 3.98 8.15 9.61
CA GLN A 161 4.55 9.49 9.74
C GLN A 161 3.85 10.40 8.73
N ASN A 162 3.04 11.31 9.22
CA ASN A 162 2.41 12.33 8.39
C ASN A 162 3.30 13.57 8.37
N HIS A 163 4.21 13.63 7.40
CA HIS A 163 5.21 14.68 7.26
C HIS A 163 4.59 15.97 6.70
N ILE A 164 3.79 16.67 7.53
CA ILE A 164 3.09 17.88 7.11
C ILE A 164 4.07 19.02 6.79
N GLY A 165 3.76 19.79 5.73
CA GLY A 165 4.51 20.98 5.39
C GLY A 165 4.12 22.15 6.29
N ASP A 166 4.69 22.21 7.48
CA ASP A 166 4.40 23.23 8.50
C ASP A 166 5.58 24.18 8.76
N TRP A 167 6.62 24.15 7.94
CA TRP A 167 7.83 24.94 8.13
C TRP A 167 8.33 25.55 6.82
N GLY A 168 9.23 26.54 6.90
CA GLY A 168 9.91 27.08 5.74
C GLY A 168 9.37 28.41 5.20
N THR A 169 9.81 28.79 4.00
CA THR A 169 9.60 30.12 3.38
C THR A 169 8.12 30.52 3.28
N GLN A 170 7.22 29.57 3.12
CA GLN A 170 5.78 29.81 3.05
C GLN A 170 5.23 30.46 4.34
N PHE A 171 5.79 30.11 5.50
CA PHE A 171 5.37 30.70 6.77
C PHE A 171 5.88 32.11 6.96
N GLY A 172 7.05 32.47 6.43
CA GLY A 172 7.52 33.83 6.44
C GLY A 172 6.53 34.78 5.76
N MET A 173 6.04 34.43 4.57
CA MET A 173 5.05 35.27 3.88
C MET A 173 3.66 35.23 4.51
N LEU A 174 3.22 34.08 5.07
CA LEU A 174 1.94 33.97 5.78
C LEU A 174 1.94 34.84 7.05
N ILE A 175 2.99 34.73 7.87
CA ILE A 175 3.11 35.49 9.12
C ILE A 175 3.17 36.99 8.82
N GLU A 176 3.95 37.45 7.81
CA GLU A 176 3.97 38.85 7.41
C GLU A 176 2.61 39.34 6.90
N GLN A 177 1.88 38.51 6.15
CA GLN A 177 0.55 38.86 5.68
C GLN A 177 -0.49 38.95 6.81
N VAL A 178 -0.45 38.01 7.78
CA VAL A 178 -1.29 38.07 8.99
C VAL A 178 -1.05 39.38 9.77
N ARG A 179 0.22 39.76 9.93
CA ARG A 179 0.62 41.00 10.64
C ARG A 179 0.20 42.24 9.90
N ASP A 180 0.42 42.30 8.58
CA ASP A 180 0.08 43.47 7.76
C ASP A 180 -1.44 43.70 7.71
N GLU A 181 -2.26 42.65 7.75
CA GLU A 181 -3.73 42.71 7.72
C GLU A 181 -4.36 42.76 9.13
N ASP A 182 -3.56 42.68 10.21
CA ASP A 182 -4.00 42.59 11.62
C ASP A 182 -5.05 41.50 11.86
N ILE A 183 -4.77 40.30 11.33
CA ILE A 183 -5.69 39.14 11.38
C ILE A 183 -5.43 38.30 12.62
N ASP A 184 -6.49 37.94 13.36
CA ASP A 184 -6.43 36.85 14.33
C ASP A 184 -6.49 35.49 13.61
N ALA A 185 -5.32 34.85 13.43
CA ALA A 185 -5.20 33.60 12.70
C ALA A 185 -6.00 32.45 13.35
N SER A 186 -6.32 32.54 14.64
CA SER A 186 -7.12 31.54 15.36
C SER A 186 -8.60 31.51 14.94
N GLN A 187 -9.08 32.58 14.34
CA GLN A 187 -10.46 32.74 13.89
C GLN A 187 -10.66 32.36 12.42
N LEU A 188 -9.58 32.06 11.70
CA LEU A 188 -9.67 31.69 10.29
C LEU A 188 -10.21 30.26 10.14
N THR A 189 -11.05 30.07 9.15
CA THR A 189 -11.34 28.75 8.58
C THR A 189 -10.17 28.33 7.66
N LEU A 190 -10.04 27.04 7.36
CA LEU A 190 -9.01 26.59 6.43
C LEU A 190 -9.17 27.22 5.04
N ALA A 191 -10.41 27.47 4.58
CA ALA A 191 -10.66 28.12 3.29
C ALA A 191 -10.15 29.58 3.29
N GLU A 192 -10.33 30.31 4.37
CA GLU A 192 -9.82 31.66 4.54
C GLU A 192 -8.28 31.68 4.65
N ALA A 193 -7.69 30.69 5.35
CA ALA A 193 -6.23 30.53 5.41
C ALA A 193 -5.62 30.21 4.05
N ASP A 194 -6.26 29.35 3.24
CA ASP A 194 -5.84 29.06 1.85
C ASP A 194 -5.96 30.30 0.94
N ALA A 195 -7.04 31.08 1.12
CA ALA A 195 -7.18 32.37 0.41
C ALA A 195 -6.10 33.38 0.85
N LEU A 196 -5.79 33.46 2.15
CA LEU A 196 -4.71 34.26 2.70
C LEU A 196 -3.36 33.84 2.11
N TYR A 197 -3.09 32.53 2.06
CA TYR A 197 -1.89 32.00 1.42
C TYR A 197 -1.76 32.43 -0.05
N LYS A 198 -2.84 32.33 -0.83
CA LYS A 198 -2.85 32.75 -2.24
C LYS A 198 -2.56 34.24 -2.40
N ARG A 199 -3.13 35.09 -1.52
CA ARG A 199 -2.84 36.55 -1.51
C ARG A 199 -1.38 36.82 -1.14
N ALA A 200 -0.88 36.18 -0.06
CA ALA A 200 0.52 36.34 0.38
C ALA A 200 1.50 35.89 -0.71
N ALA A 201 1.24 34.75 -1.36
CA ALA A 201 2.08 34.24 -2.46
C ALA A 201 2.03 35.14 -3.72
N ALA A 202 0.90 35.75 -4.03
CA ALA A 202 0.79 36.72 -5.12
C ALA A 202 1.58 37.99 -4.80
N ARG A 203 1.44 38.52 -3.59
CA ARG A 203 2.17 39.68 -3.09
C ARG A 203 3.68 39.42 -3.03
N PHE A 204 4.11 38.27 -2.55
CA PHE A 204 5.53 37.89 -2.52
C PHE A 204 6.20 37.91 -3.89
N ARG A 205 5.46 37.64 -4.97
CA ARG A 205 5.95 37.74 -6.35
C ARG A 205 5.94 39.14 -6.94
N ALA A 206 5.03 39.99 -6.50
CA ALA A 206 4.77 41.30 -7.09
C ALA A 206 5.42 42.48 -6.32
N ASP A 207 5.71 42.29 -5.04
CA ASP A 207 6.18 43.33 -4.11
C ASP A 207 7.51 42.86 -3.48
N GLU A 208 8.63 43.44 -3.95
CA GLU A 208 9.98 43.05 -3.48
C GLU A 208 10.25 43.50 -2.03
N GLU A 209 9.60 44.56 -1.54
CA GLU A 209 9.70 44.98 -0.15
C GLU A 209 9.05 43.94 0.77
N PHE A 210 7.84 43.47 0.42
CA PHE A 210 7.17 42.40 1.13
C PHE A 210 7.96 41.09 1.05
N ALA A 211 8.49 40.74 -0.13
CA ALA A 211 9.30 39.53 -0.30
C ALA A 211 10.56 39.54 0.58
N THR A 212 11.20 40.70 0.71
CA THR A 212 12.39 40.88 1.57
C THR A 212 12.02 40.67 3.06
N ARG A 213 10.92 41.32 3.51
CA ARG A 213 10.42 41.13 4.89
C ARG A 213 10.03 39.68 5.15
N ALA A 214 9.32 39.02 4.22
CA ALA A 214 8.92 37.65 4.33
C ALA A 214 10.12 36.68 4.44
N ARG A 215 11.18 36.89 3.66
CA ARG A 215 12.43 36.11 3.77
C ARG A 215 13.10 36.32 5.13
N ALA A 216 13.19 37.59 5.58
CA ALA A 216 13.75 37.90 6.91
C ALA A 216 12.90 37.28 8.04
N ARG A 217 11.57 37.24 7.89
CA ARG A 217 10.66 36.64 8.86
C ARG A 217 10.92 35.16 9.05
N VAL A 218 11.31 34.43 8.00
CA VAL A 218 11.67 33.01 8.12
C VAL A 218 12.77 32.81 9.16
N ALA A 219 13.84 33.61 9.09
CA ALA A 219 14.95 33.50 10.04
C ALA A 219 14.53 33.88 11.47
N VAL A 220 13.72 34.91 11.63
CA VAL A 220 13.16 35.34 12.94
C VAL A 220 12.28 34.25 13.55
N PHE A 221 11.37 33.70 12.73
CA PHE A 221 10.49 32.59 13.11
C PHE A 221 11.26 31.34 13.51
N GLN A 222 12.24 30.94 12.69
CA GLN A 222 13.10 29.78 12.96
C GLN A 222 14.02 30.01 14.17
N GLY A 223 14.34 31.26 14.48
CA GLY A 223 15.09 31.65 15.66
C GLY A 223 14.28 31.69 16.96
N GLY A 224 12.98 31.33 16.92
CA GLY A 224 12.16 31.19 18.12
C GLY A 224 11.38 32.44 18.55
N ASP A 225 11.12 33.39 17.63
CA ASP A 225 10.28 34.56 17.93
C ASP A 225 8.87 34.18 18.34
N GLU A 226 8.50 34.50 19.59
CA GLU A 226 7.24 34.05 20.20
C GLU A 226 5.97 34.53 19.47
N GLU A 227 5.97 35.75 18.90
CA GLU A 227 4.85 36.25 18.12
C GLU A 227 4.66 35.42 16.83
N SER A 228 5.75 35.19 16.10
CA SER A 228 5.74 34.37 14.89
C SER A 228 5.34 32.93 15.18
N LEU A 229 5.85 32.35 16.27
CA LEU A 229 5.47 31.01 16.73
C LEU A 229 4.00 30.92 17.15
N ALA A 230 3.44 31.99 17.77
CA ALA A 230 2.02 32.02 18.13
C ALA A 230 1.13 31.99 16.89
N ILE A 231 1.43 32.79 15.87
CA ILE A 231 0.70 32.79 14.60
C ILE A 231 0.83 31.42 13.90
N TRP A 232 2.04 30.86 13.86
CA TRP A 232 2.28 29.56 13.28
C TRP A 232 1.47 28.45 13.97
N ARG A 233 1.48 28.40 15.32
CA ARG A 233 0.68 27.41 16.07
C ARG A 233 -0.81 27.54 15.74
N GLN A 234 -1.35 28.76 15.62
CA GLN A 234 -2.74 28.99 15.22
C GLN A 234 -3.03 28.42 13.84
N LEU A 235 -2.16 28.66 12.85
CA LEU A 235 -2.30 28.14 11.49
C LEU A 235 -2.24 26.60 11.43
N VAL A 236 -1.39 25.98 12.26
CA VAL A 236 -1.36 24.51 12.40
C VAL A 236 -2.66 24.00 12.98
N GLU A 237 -3.10 24.58 14.10
CA GLU A 237 -4.32 24.13 14.79
C GLU A 237 -5.59 24.25 13.94
N ILE A 238 -5.76 25.30 13.14
CA ILE A 238 -6.91 25.41 12.23
C ILE A 238 -6.85 24.44 11.05
N SER A 239 -5.67 23.88 10.75
CA SER A 239 -5.49 22.93 9.63
C SER A 239 -5.83 21.48 10.03
N LYS A 240 -5.57 21.10 11.29
CA LYS A 240 -5.79 19.72 11.80
C LYS A 240 -7.22 19.21 11.61
N PRO A 241 -8.29 19.97 11.95
CA PRO A 241 -9.66 19.51 11.76
C PRO A 241 -9.99 19.15 10.31
N ALA A 242 -9.42 19.87 9.34
CA ALA A 242 -9.65 19.60 7.93
C ALA A 242 -8.88 18.36 7.46
N PHE A 243 -7.67 18.12 7.97
CA PHE A 243 -6.94 16.88 7.71
C PHE A 243 -7.71 15.69 8.29
N ASN A 244 -8.15 15.78 9.53
CA ASN A 244 -8.91 14.74 10.21
C ASN A 244 -10.25 14.45 9.51
N GLU A 245 -10.94 15.47 9.01
CA GLU A 245 -12.16 15.28 8.22
C GLU A 245 -11.89 14.57 6.89
N ALA A 246 -10.80 14.94 6.20
CA ALA A 246 -10.37 14.23 4.99
C ALA A 246 -10.02 12.76 5.28
N TYR A 247 -9.30 12.47 6.37
CA TYR A 247 -8.95 11.12 6.79
C TYR A 247 -10.17 10.30 7.19
N ARG A 248 -11.10 10.92 7.89
CA ARG A 248 -12.39 10.29 8.24
C ARG A 248 -13.21 9.94 6.99
N ARG A 249 -13.33 10.86 6.03
CA ARG A 249 -14.01 10.60 4.75
C ARG A 249 -13.33 9.50 3.94
N LEU A 250 -12.01 9.49 3.94
CA LEU A 250 -11.23 8.44 3.29
C LEU A 250 -11.20 7.13 4.09
N GLY A 251 -11.63 7.09 5.35
CA GLY A 251 -11.55 5.90 6.19
C GLY A 251 -10.11 5.38 6.34
N VAL A 252 -9.13 6.30 6.48
CA VAL A 252 -7.72 5.98 6.70
C VAL A 252 -7.36 6.02 8.18
N LEU A 253 -6.26 5.37 8.56
CA LEU A 253 -5.87 5.16 9.96
C LEU A 253 -5.08 6.33 10.58
N LEU A 254 -4.71 7.35 9.79
CA LEU A 254 -3.95 8.50 10.30
C LEU A 254 -4.72 9.29 11.35
N THR A 255 -3.99 9.70 12.37
CA THR A 255 -4.45 10.52 13.50
C THR A 255 -3.50 11.69 13.76
N ASP A 256 -3.82 12.56 14.71
CA ASP A 256 -2.93 13.64 15.14
C ASP A 256 -1.61 13.12 15.76
N ASP A 257 -1.62 11.91 16.34
CA ASP A 257 -0.42 11.28 16.93
C ASP A 257 0.63 10.90 15.88
N ASP A 258 0.22 10.78 14.61
CA ASP A 258 1.09 10.44 13.49
C ASP A 258 1.74 11.68 12.84
N LEU A 259 1.42 12.89 13.32
CA LEU A 259 1.98 14.13 12.79
C LEU A 259 3.49 14.21 13.08
N ALA A 260 4.27 14.37 12.02
CA ALA A 260 5.71 14.52 12.06
C ALA A 260 6.14 15.60 11.05
N GLY A 261 5.68 16.84 11.29
CA GLY A 261 5.90 17.96 10.39
C GLY A 261 7.38 18.34 10.24
N GLU A 262 7.67 19.14 9.23
CA GLU A 262 9.01 19.68 8.99
C GLU A 262 9.56 20.41 10.23
N SER A 263 8.70 21.08 11.02
CA SER A 263 9.04 21.75 12.28
C SER A 263 9.66 20.81 13.32
N THR A 264 9.30 19.54 13.30
CA THR A 264 9.81 18.50 14.22
C THR A 264 11.33 18.37 14.18
N TYR A 265 11.94 18.71 13.05
CA TYR A 265 13.38 18.53 12.81
C TYR A 265 14.19 19.81 13.00
N ASN A 266 13.55 20.97 13.26
CA ASN A 266 14.21 22.27 13.29
C ASN A 266 15.44 22.31 14.23
N ASP A 267 15.30 21.80 15.45
CA ASP A 267 16.37 21.77 16.43
C ASP A 267 17.51 20.78 16.08
N ASP A 268 17.19 19.77 15.25
CA ASP A 268 18.15 18.78 14.79
C ASP A 268 19.02 19.28 13.62
N LEU A 269 18.54 20.27 12.83
CA LEU A 269 19.22 20.72 11.60
C LEU A 269 20.61 21.28 11.84
N PRO A 270 20.85 22.21 12.81
CA PRO A 270 22.20 22.71 13.09
C PRO A 270 23.15 21.58 13.48
N VAL A 271 22.72 20.69 14.40
CA VAL A 271 23.51 19.57 14.88
C VAL A 271 23.88 18.61 13.75
N LEU A 272 22.92 18.31 12.87
CA LEU A 272 23.14 17.45 11.70
C LEU A 272 24.14 18.06 10.73
N VAL A 273 24.01 19.35 10.45
CA VAL A 273 24.91 20.06 9.53
C VAL A 273 26.32 20.13 10.08
N ASP A 274 26.48 20.41 11.38
CA ASP A 274 27.79 20.38 12.06
C ASP A 274 28.41 18.96 12.05
N GLU A 275 27.62 17.91 12.20
CA GLU A 275 28.06 16.50 12.10
C GLU A 275 28.57 16.20 10.67
N LEU A 276 27.85 16.65 9.63
CA LEU A 276 28.24 16.47 8.23
C LEU A 276 29.53 17.23 7.87
N GLU A 277 29.68 18.48 8.36
CA GLU A 277 30.83 19.33 8.10
C GLU A 277 32.08 18.80 8.84
N SER A 278 31.95 18.49 10.14
CA SER A 278 33.05 18.00 10.96
C SER A 278 33.57 16.62 10.54
N SER A 279 32.69 15.76 10.00
CA SER A 279 33.07 14.45 9.44
C SER A 279 33.68 14.54 8.04
N GLY A 280 33.68 15.71 7.41
CA GLY A 280 34.14 15.91 6.03
C GLY A 280 33.21 15.30 4.95
N VAL A 281 32.01 14.86 5.32
CA VAL A 281 30.99 14.39 4.37
C VAL A 281 30.42 15.54 3.57
N ALA A 282 30.17 16.69 4.22
CA ALA A 282 29.80 17.93 3.56
C ALA A 282 31.00 18.87 3.46
N VAL A 283 31.13 19.55 2.32
CA VAL A 283 32.19 20.50 2.03
C VAL A 283 31.59 21.80 1.47
N VAL A 284 32.31 22.92 1.69
CA VAL A 284 31.87 24.21 1.15
C VAL A 284 32.13 24.24 -0.36
N ASP A 285 31.09 24.53 -1.14
CA ASP A 285 31.15 24.73 -2.58
C ASP A 285 30.29 25.94 -2.96
N ASP A 286 30.87 26.91 -3.65
CA ASP A 286 30.23 28.20 -4.04
C ASP A 286 29.47 28.89 -2.88
N GLY A 287 30.06 28.85 -1.68
CA GLY A 287 29.50 29.46 -0.47
C GLY A 287 28.36 28.67 0.20
N ALA A 288 27.91 27.56 -0.35
CA ALA A 288 26.96 26.62 0.24
C ALA A 288 27.69 25.42 0.82
N LEU A 289 27.10 24.75 1.82
CA LEU A 289 27.60 23.47 2.32
C LEU A 289 26.90 22.33 1.59
N CYS A 290 27.70 21.47 0.94
CA CYS A 290 27.21 20.49 -0.03
C CYS A 290 27.74 19.10 0.25
N VAL A 291 26.90 18.08 0.02
CA VAL A 291 27.29 16.66 0.01
C VAL A 291 27.35 16.19 -1.44
N PHE A 292 28.54 15.79 -1.89
CA PHE A 292 28.74 15.18 -3.20
C PHE A 292 28.50 13.68 -3.11
N VAL A 293 27.66 13.15 -4.00
CA VAL A 293 27.29 11.73 -4.05
C VAL A 293 27.61 11.19 -5.45
N ASP A 294 28.25 10.03 -5.52
CA ASP A 294 28.61 9.40 -6.78
C ASP A 294 27.36 9.07 -7.61
N GLY A 295 27.41 9.34 -8.92
CA GLY A 295 26.30 9.13 -9.84
C GLY A 295 25.31 10.30 -9.95
N PHE A 296 25.54 11.41 -9.24
CA PHE A 296 24.73 12.62 -9.33
C PHE A 296 25.59 13.80 -9.81
N GLU A 297 25.10 14.54 -10.82
CA GLU A 297 25.84 15.70 -11.38
C GLU A 297 25.87 16.88 -10.42
N ALA A 298 24.74 17.17 -9.74
CA ALA A 298 24.64 18.24 -8.77
C ALA A 298 24.80 17.73 -7.34
N PRO A 299 25.49 18.48 -6.46
CA PRO A 299 25.60 18.11 -5.06
C PRO A 299 24.27 18.33 -4.33
N LEU A 300 24.10 17.63 -3.20
CA LEU A 300 23.00 17.85 -2.27
C LEU A 300 23.34 19.03 -1.34
N ILE A 301 22.61 20.14 -1.46
CA ILE A 301 22.83 21.33 -0.63
C ILE A 301 22.21 21.11 0.75
N VAL A 302 23.02 21.11 1.80
CA VAL A 302 22.59 20.92 3.20
C VAL A 302 22.53 22.25 3.98
N ARG A 303 23.30 23.27 3.57
CA ARG A 303 23.20 24.65 4.06
C ARG A 303 23.45 25.61 2.92
N LYS A 304 22.50 26.47 2.64
CA LYS A 304 22.60 27.49 1.59
C LYS A 304 23.65 28.55 1.94
N SER A 305 24.08 29.33 0.95
CA SER A 305 25.03 30.44 1.15
C SER A 305 24.49 31.55 2.05
N ASP A 306 23.17 31.70 2.18
CA ASP A 306 22.52 32.63 3.11
C ASP A 306 22.37 32.07 4.55
N GLY A 307 22.87 30.84 4.79
CA GLY A 307 22.79 30.15 6.07
C GLY A 307 21.50 29.33 6.27
N GLY A 308 20.54 29.41 5.37
CA GLY A 308 19.27 28.70 5.46
C GLY A 308 19.37 27.20 5.10
N TYR A 309 18.47 26.41 5.64
CA TYR A 309 18.34 24.98 5.33
C TYR A 309 17.33 24.76 4.20
N GLY A 310 17.46 23.64 3.48
CA GLY A 310 16.54 23.23 2.42
C GLY A 310 15.85 21.89 2.75
N TYR A 311 14.98 21.43 1.87
CA TYR A 311 14.28 20.14 1.98
C TYR A 311 15.25 18.97 2.18
N ALA A 312 16.38 18.97 1.48
CA ALA A 312 17.38 17.92 1.61
C ALA A 312 17.90 17.76 3.04
N THR A 313 18.07 18.86 3.77
CA THR A 313 18.53 18.85 5.16
C THR A 313 17.47 18.27 6.08
N THR A 314 16.22 18.66 5.89
CA THR A 314 15.06 18.13 6.63
C THR A 314 14.89 16.63 6.37
N ASP A 315 15.04 16.18 5.11
CA ASP A 315 14.95 14.77 4.75
C ASP A 315 16.07 13.94 5.39
N LEU A 316 17.30 14.45 5.41
CA LEU A 316 18.43 13.79 6.12
C LEU A 316 18.17 13.73 7.63
N ALA A 317 17.62 14.78 8.24
CA ALA A 317 17.25 14.81 9.65
C ALA A 317 16.13 13.79 9.94
N ALA A 318 15.14 13.69 9.06
CA ALA A 318 14.07 12.70 9.16
C ALA A 318 14.61 11.26 9.10
N ILE A 319 15.49 10.94 8.15
CA ILE A 319 16.13 9.61 8.08
C ILE A 319 16.91 9.32 9.35
N ARG A 320 17.79 10.25 9.77
CA ARG A 320 18.60 10.11 11.00
C ARG A 320 17.72 9.84 12.22
N ARG A 321 16.60 10.56 12.38
CA ARG A 321 15.66 10.37 13.47
C ARG A 321 14.93 9.03 13.39
N ARG A 322 14.46 8.65 12.21
CA ARG A 322 13.76 7.37 11.97
C ARG A 322 14.65 6.18 12.29
N VAL A 323 15.93 6.25 11.96
CA VAL A 323 16.92 5.21 12.29
C VAL A 323 17.29 5.25 13.77
N ARG A 324 17.70 6.41 14.32
CA ARG A 324 18.31 6.49 15.65
C ARG A 324 17.31 6.57 16.81
N GLN A 325 16.07 7.08 16.56
CA GLN A 325 15.08 7.28 17.63
C GLN A 325 13.86 6.36 17.48
N LEU A 326 13.49 6.02 16.25
CA LEU A 326 12.37 5.11 15.99
C LEU A 326 12.84 3.68 15.76
N ASP A 327 14.14 3.41 15.75
CA ASP A 327 14.74 2.08 15.50
C ASP A 327 14.16 1.42 14.24
N ALA A 328 14.06 2.18 13.14
CA ALA A 328 13.47 1.70 11.91
C ALA A 328 14.37 0.68 11.21
N ASP A 329 13.82 -0.50 10.90
CA ASP A 329 14.43 -1.49 10.02
C ASP A 329 14.13 -1.19 8.55
N ARG A 330 12.98 -0.55 8.29
CA ARG A 330 12.51 -0.18 6.95
C ARG A 330 11.83 1.18 6.96
N ILE A 331 12.15 2.02 5.96
CA ILE A 331 11.57 3.34 5.78
C ILE A 331 10.96 3.41 4.38
N ILE A 332 9.68 3.73 4.28
CA ILE A 332 8.93 3.81 3.03
C ILE A 332 8.43 5.24 2.85
N TYR A 333 8.82 5.88 1.75
CA TYR A 333 8.34 7.21 1.35
C TYR A 333 7.33 7.05 0.20
N VAL A 334 6.08 7.43 0.43
CA VAL A 334 5.02 7.36 -0.57
C VAL A 334 4.79 8.75 -1.14
N THR A 335 5.46 9.09 -2.22
CA THR A 335 5.40 10.42 -2.82
C THR A 335 5.26 10.36 -4.36
N ASP A 336 5.11 11.52 -5.01
CA ASP A 336 5.03 11.60 -6.47
C ASP A 336 6.27 11.00 -7.14
N VAL A 337 6.10 10.26 -8.23
CA VAL A 337 7.18 9.58 -8.96
C VAL A 337 8.29 10.55 -9.41
N ARG A 338 7.95 11.83 -9.62
CA ARG A 338 8.91 12.89 -10.00
C ARG A 338 9.93 13.20 -8.90
N GLN A 339 9.66 12.85 -7.65
CA GLN A 339 10.59 13.02 -6.52
C GLN A 339 11.62 11.88 -6.40
N GLY A 340 11.52 10.84 -7.25
CA GLY A 340 12.41 9.67 -7.17
C GLY A 340 13.90 10.00 -7.26
N GLY A 341 14.30 10.94 -8.13
CA GLY A 341 15.69 11.40 -8.22
C GLY A 341 16.19 12.08 -6.95
N HIS A 342 15.35 12.90 -6.32
CA HIS A 342 15.65 13.55 -5.05
C HIS A 342 15.86 12.51 -3.94
N PHE A 343 14.93 11.58 -3.75
CA PHE A 343 15.07 10.55 -2.72
C PHE A 343 16.26 9.62 -2.95
N ALA A 344 16.55 9.26 -4.22
CA ALA A 344 17.74 8.48 -4.52
C ALA A 344 19.03 9.19 -4.06
N GLN A 345 19.13 10.50 -4.29
CA GLN A 345 20.26 11.31 -3.85
C GLN A 345 20.32 11.46 -2.32
N VAL A 346 19.18 11.69 -1.68
CA VAL A 346 19.08 11.79 -0.20
C VAL A 346 19.48 10.49 0.47
N PHE A 347 19.02 9.32 -0.02
CA PHE A 347 19.40 8.03 0.53
C PHE A 347 20.89 7.75 0.38
N ALA A 348 21.48 8.07 -0.77
CA ALA A 348 22.90 7.91 -1.01
C ALA A 348 23.73 8.84 -0.10
N ALA A 349 23.29 10.09 0.08
CA ALA A 349 23.92 11.03 1.03
C ALA A 349 23.80 10.56 2.49
N ALA A 350 22.63 10.05 2.88
CA ALA A 350 22.40 9.51 4.22
C ALA A 350 23.29 8.28 4.52
N ARG A 351 23.49 7.38 3.52
CA ARG A 351 24.43 6.26 3.65
C ARG A 351 25.86 6.76 3.79
N LYS A 352 26.29 7.69 2.94
CA LYS A 352 27.63 8.31 3.01
C LYS A 352 27.88 8.96 4.38
N ALA A 353 26.87 9.55 4.98
CA ALA A 353 26.93 10.20 6.31
C ALA A 353 26.81 9.20 7.49
N GLY A 354 26.52 7.92 7.23
CA GLY A 354 26.26 6.93 8.28
C GLY A 354 24.93 7.13 9.02
N PHE A 355 24.01 7.93 8.45
CA PHE A 355 22.66 8.12 8.98
C PHE A 355 21.71 7.00 8.59
N LEU A 356 22.00 6.31 7.49
CA LEU A 356 21.25 5.17 6.96
C LEU A 356 22.19 3.95 6.88
N PRO A 357 22.23 3.06 7.89
CA PRO A 357 23.02 1.83 7.89
C PRO A 357 22.61 0.87 6.75
N GLU A 358 23.52 -0.01 6.34
CA GLU A 358 23.29 -0.95 5.20
C GLU A 358 22.15 -1.94 5.45
N ASP A 359 21.91 -2.29 6.69
CA ASP A 359 20.84 -3.20 7.14
C ASP A 359 19.46 -2.53 7.24
N VAL A 360 19.40 -1.20 7.16
CA VAL A 360 18.12 -0.46 7.10
C VAL A 360 17.71 -0.21 5.65
N LEU A 361 16.53 -0.68 5.28
CA LEU A 361 15.99 -0.52 3.93
C LEU A 361 15.21 0.79 3.80
N ALA A 362 15.70 1.75 3.01
CA ALA A 362 14.95 2.95 2.62
C ALA A 362 14.45 2.84 1.17
N GLN A 363 13.15 3.09 0.96
CA GLN A 363 12.49 2.93 -0.34
C GLN A 363 11.61 4.14 -0.67
N HIS A 364 11.70 4.62 -1.90
CA HIS A 364 10.75 5.55 -2.48
C HIS A 364 9.72 4.78 -3.33
N VAL A 365 8.46 4.89 -2.95
CA VAL A 365 7.32 4.35 -3.69
C VAL A 365 6.64 5.50 -4.42
N GLY A 366 7.05 5.69 -5.68
CA GLY A 366 6.52 6.75 -6.53
C GLY A 366 5.15 6.40 -7.10
N TYR A 367 4.25 7.40 -7.14
CA TYR A 367 2.95 7.27 -7.81
C TYR A 367 2.78 8.31 -8.91
N GLY A 368 1.96 7.98 -9.94
CA GLY A 368 1.61 8.85 -11.05
C GLY A 368 0.46 9.81 -10.73
N MET A 369 -0.08 10.48 -11.74
CA MET A 369 -1.12 11.49 -11.62
C MET A 369 -2.53 10.91 -11.75
N VAL A 370 -3.51 11.61 -11.19
CA VAL A 370 -4.94 11.41 -11.48
C VAL A 370 -5.32 12.33 -12.64
N LEU A 371 -5.81 11.74 -13.72
CA LEU A 371 -6.22 12.45 -14.93
C LEU A 371 -7.76 12.56 -15.00
N GLY A 372 -8.25 13.60 -15.63
CA GLY A 372 -9.64 13.67 -16.07
C GLY A 372 -9.90 12.81 -17.31
N THR A 373 -11.16 12.71 -17.73
CA THR A 373 -11.56 11.99 -18.95
C THR A 373 -11.00 12.63 -20.24
N ASP A 374 -10.50 13.86 -20.16
CA ASP A 374 -9.81 14.56 -21.25
C ASP A 374 -8.30 14.23 -21.33
N GLY A 375 -7.81 13.34 -20.46
CA GLY A 375 -6.40 12.93 -20.37
C GLY A 375 -5.46 13.99 -19.77
N LYS A 376 -5.99 15.06 -19.18
CA LYS A 376 -5.23 16.10 -18.48
C LYS A 376 -5.33 15.90 -16.97
N PRO A 377 -4.42 16.53 -16.18
CA PRO A 377 -4.55 16.51 -14.73
C PRO A 377 -5.96 16.90 -14.29
N PHE A 378 -6.54 16.11 -13.39
CA PHE A 378 -7.93 16.29 -12.96
C PHE A 378 -8.15 17.70 -12.38
N LYS A 379 -9.21 18.36 -12.86
CA LYS A 379 -9.61 19.71 -12.47
C LYS A 379 -11.09 19.75 -12.09
N THR A 380 -11.45 20.75 -11.28
CA THR A 380 -12.87 21.03 -11.00
C THR A 380 -13.59 21.56 -12.24
N ARG A 381 -14.91 21.58 -12.22
CA ARG A 381 -15.76 22.06 -13.36
C ARG A 381 -15.45 23.51 -13.76
N ASP A 382 -15.01 24.34 -12.83
CA ASP A 382 -14.61 25.72 -13.06
C ASP A 382 -13.16 25.87 -13.57
N GLY A 383 -12.45 24.73 -13.78
CA GLY A 383 -11.07 24.68 -14.29
C GLY A 383 -9.99 24.93 -13.25
N SER A 384 -10.34 25.12 -11.97
CA SER A 384 -9.36 25.23 -10.88
C SER A 384 -8.70 23.89 -10.56
N ALA A 385 -7.56 23.92 -9.83
CA ALA A 385 -6.93 22.70 -9.33
C ALA A 385 -7.91 21.99 -8.37
N ALA A 386 -8.18 20.70 -8.63
CA ALA A 386 -9.12 19.96 -7.84
C ALA A 386 -8.59 19.72 -6.42
N THR A 387 -9.43 20.02 -5.44
CA THR A 387 -9.21 19.61 -4.06
C THR A 387 -9.56 18.12 -3.89
N LEU A 388 -9.02 17.49 -2.85
CA LEU A 388 -9.40 16.14 -2.48
C LEU A 388 -10.91 16.05 -2.21
N SER A 389 -11.48 17.03 -1.48
CA SER A 389 -12.91 17.08 -1.20
C SER A 389 -13.74 17.15 -2.49
N SER A 390 -13.35 18.00 -3.46
CA SER A 390 -14.11 18.12 -4.72
C SER A 390 -14.13 16.83 -5.55
N LEU A 391 -13.10 16.00 -5.45
CA LEU A 391 -13.08 14.69 -6.11
C LEU A 391 -14.01 13.70 -5.40
N LEU A 392 -14.00 13.68 -4.06
CA LEU A 392 -14.92 12.86 -3.28
C LEU A 392 -16.37 13.27 -3.54
N ASP A 393 -16.66 14.58 -3.53
CA ASP A 393 -17.99 15.11 -3.80
C ASP A 393 -18.49 14.72 -5.20
N ALA A 394 -17.62 14.79 -6.21
CA ALA A 394 -17.97 14.36 -7.58
C ALA A 394 -18.32 12.87 -7.69
N ALA A 395 -17.71 12.01 -6.90
CA ALA A 395 -18.05 10.59 -6.85
C ALA A 395 -19.34 10.35 -6.04
N GLU A 396 -19.57 11.11 -4.97
CA GLU A 396 -20.77 11.04 -4.14
C GLU A 396 -22.02 11.60 -4.86
N GLU A 397 -21.86 12.42 -5.92
CA GLU A 397 -22.97 12.84 -6.78
C GLU A 397 -23.61 11.66 -7.55
N VAL A 398 -22.84 10.59 -7.81
CA VAL A 398 -23.28 9.46 -8.66
C VAL A 398 -23.50 8.16 -7.88
N ALA A 399 -23.03 8.08 -6.63
CA ALA A 399 -23.18 6.89 -5.77
C ALA A 399 -23.24 7.26 -4.28
N ALA A 400 -23.75 6.33 -3.47
CA ALA A 400 -23.67 6.48 -2.00
C ALA A 400 -22.20 6.59 -1.52
N PRO A 401 -21.92 7.33 -0.42
CA PRO A 401 -20.54 7.63 0.00
C PRO A 401 -19.64 6.41 0.14
N ASN A 402 -20.12 5.31 0.69
CA ASN A 402 -19.35 4.07 0.84
C ASN A 402 -19.02 3.40 -0.50
N ILE A 403 -19.90 3.50 -1.49
CA ILE A 403 -19.69 2.97 -2.84
C ILE A 403 -18.73 3.88 -3.61
N ALA A 404 -18.91 5.19 -3.51
CA ALA A 404 -18.04 6.19 -4.12
C ALA A 404 -16.60 6.04 -3.61
N LEU A 405 -16.41 5.88 -2.29
CA LEU A 405 -15.10 5.69 -1.67
C LEU A 405 -14.45 4.37 -2.13
N ALA A 406 -15.21 3.28 -2.16
CA ALA A 406 -14.71 1.99 -2.66
C ALA A 406 -14.26 2.09 -4.12
N ALA A 407 -15.02 2.80 -4.95
CA ALA A 407 -14.69 3.04 -6.35
C ALA A 407 -13.37 3.79 -6.51
N ILE A 408 -13.17 4.87 -5.75
CA ILE A 408 -11.95 5.69 -5.77
C ILE A 408 -10.73 4.87 -5.31
N LYS A 409 -10.82 4.24 -4.13
CA LYS A 409 -9.71 3.47 -3.56
C LYS A 409 -9.29 2.32 -4.46
N TYR A 410 -10.26 1.57 -4.98
CA TYR A 410 -9.98 0.46 -5.86
C TYR A 410 -9.34 0.92 -7.18
N ALA A 411 -9.85 1.98 -7.79
CA ALA A 411 -9.29 2.53 -9.03
C ALA A 411 -7.85 3.00 -8.85
N ASP A 412 -7.50 3.58 -7.70
CA ASP A 412 -6.13 3.98 -7.39
C ASP A 412 -5.21 2.76 -7.19
N LEU A 413 -5.64 1.79 -6.37
CA LEU A 413 -4.82 0.65 -5.95
C LEU A 413 -4.73 -0.47 -6.99
N SER A 414 -5.71 -0.61 -7.90
CA SER A 414 -5.74 -1.66 -8.94
C SER A 414 -4.79 -1.39 -10.11
N ASN A 415 -4.30 -0.17 -10.23
CA ASN A 415 -3.31 0.19 -11.23
C ASN A 415 -1.88 0.06 -10.69
N GLY A 416 -0.89 -0.17 -11.59
CA GLY A 416 0.51 -0.05 -11.19
C GLY A 416 0.78 1.36 -10.69
N LEU A 417 1.34 1.51 -9.48
CA LEU A 417 1.41 2.79 -8.76
C LEU A 417 2.02 3.94 -9.58
N GLN A 418 3.08 3.68 -10.34
CA GLN A 418 3.76 4.70 -11.15
C GLN A 418 2.96 5.15 -12.38
N LYS A 419 1.87 4.44 -12.71
CA LYS A 419 1.02 4.82 -13.84
C LYS A 419 0.04 5.90 -13.44
N ASP A 420 -0.23 6.79 -14.39
CA ASP A 420 -1.37 7.69 -14.31
C ASP A 420 -2.65 6.88 -14.49
N TYR A 421 -3.75 7.31 -13.85
CA TYR A 421 -5.05 6.73 -14.12
C TYR A 421 -6.11 7.82 -14.35
N THR A 422 -7.15 7.49 -15.11
CA THR A 422 -8.25 8.40 -15.42
C THR A 422 -9.36 8.25 -14.39
N PHE A 423 -9.71 9.35 -13.74
CA PHE A 423 -10.88 9.43 -12.86
C PHE A 423 -12.15 9.59 -13.72
N ASP A 424 -13.01 8.58 -13.66
CA ASP A 424 -14.31 8.52 -14.30
C ASP A 424 -15.31 7.94 -13.30
N ALA A 425 -16.01 8.82 -12.57
CA ALA A 425 -16.89 8.44 -11.48
C ALA A 425 -17.99 7.48 -11.93
N GLU A 426 -18.63 7.73 -13.10
CA GLU A 426 -19.71 6.89 -13.60
C GLU A 426 -19.26 5.46 -13.92
N ARG A 427 -18.04 5.31 -14.44
CA ARG A 427 -17.46 4.00 -14.73
C ARG A 427 -17.01 3.29 -13.47
N MET A 428 -16.38 4.01 -12.54
CA MET A 428 -15.79 3.45 -11.31
C MET A 428 -16.83 2.91 -10.34
N VAL A 429 -18.04 3.49 -10.29
CA VAL A 429 -19.11 3.07 -9.37
C VAL A 429 -19.92 1.87 -9.87
N GLN A 430 -19.60 1.31 -11.03
CA GLN A 430 -20.31 0.15 -11.58
C GLN A 430 -20.14 -1.08 -10.66
N THR A 431 -21.24 -1.81 -10.45
CA THR A 431 -21.26 -3.07 -9.70
C THR A 431 -20.96 -4.29 -10.58
N SER A 432 -20.29 -4.06 -11.70
CA SER A 432 -19.82 -5.08 -12.66
C SER A 432 -18.46 -4.67 -13.22
N GLY A 433 -17.66 -5.64 -13.64
CA GLY A 433 -16.29 -5.41 -14.09
C GLY A 433 -15.31 -5.27 -12.92
N ASP A 434 -14.10 -4.81 -13.21
CA ASP A 434 -12.99 -4.71 -12.26
C ASP A 434 -13.09 -3.40 -11.45
N THR A 435 -13.97 -3.40 -10.45
CA THR A 435 -14.29 -2.21 -9.62
C THR A 435 -14.44 -2.58 -8.14
N GLY A 436 -14.19 -1.60 -7.24
CA GLY A 436 -14.41 -1.77 -5.80
C GLY A 436 -15.88 -2.10 -5.46
N PRO A 437 -16.86 -1.37 -6.00
CA PRO A 437 -18.27 -1.69 -5.81
C PRO A 437 -18.70 -3.11 -6.26
N TYR A 438 -18.05 -3.68 -7.27
CA TYR A 438 -18.28 -5.08 -7.65
C TYR A 438 -17.87 -6.04 -6.52
N LEU A 439 -16.74 -5.80 -5.87
CA LEU A 439 -16.29 -6.62 -4.75
C LEU A 439 -17.20 -6.46 -3.52
N GLN A 440 -17.65 -5.23 -3.23
CA GLN A 440 -18.64 -4.97 -2.18
C GLN A 440 -19.96 -5.71 -2.47
N TYR A 441 -20.42 -5.67 -3.72
CA TYR A 441 -21.62 -6.38 -4.15
C TYR A 441 -21.46 -7.90 -4.00
N ALA A 442 -20.32 -8.46 -4.38
CA ALA A 442 -20.02 -9.89 -4.18
C ALA A 442 -20.11 -10.27 -2.70
N HIS A 443 -19.48 -9.49 -1.81
CA HIS A 443 -19.56 -9.70 -0.36
C HIS A 443 -21.01 -9.62 0.16
N ALA A 444 -21.76 -8.56 -0.18
CA ALA A 444 -23.15 -8.39 0.25
C ALA A 444 -24.07 -9.52 -0.22
N ARG A 445 -23.84 -10.03 -1.43
CA ARG A 445 -24.58 -11.18 -1.97
C ARG A 445 -24.31 -12.45 -1.16
N ILE A 446 -23.06 -12.71 -0.79
CA ILE A 446 -22.70 -13.84 0.09
C ILE A 446 -23.38 -13.70 1.44
N SER A 447 -23.31 -12.49 2.04
CA SER A 447 -23.96 -12.19 3.32
C SER A 447 -25.46 -12.46 3.28
N GLN A 448 -26.13 -12.15 2.15
CA GLN A 448 -27.56 -12.45 1.97
C GLN A 448 -27.85 -13.96 1.95
N ILE A 449 -26.98 -14.75 1.29
CA ILE A 449 -27.14 -16.21 1.22
C ILE A 449 -26.98 -16.82 2.60
N LEU A 450 -25.95 -16.42 3.34
CA LEU A 450 -25.70 -16.91 4.68
C LEU A 450 -26.85 -16.59 5.65
N ARG A 451 -27.36 -15.35 5.62
CA ARG A 451 -28.55 -14.96 6.43
C ARG A 451 -29.80 -15.81 6.11
N LYS A 452 -30.00 -16.15 4.85
CA LYS A 452 -31.12 -17.05 4.48
C LYS A 452 -30.89 -18.46 5.01
N ALA A 453 -29.65 -18.95 5.03
CA ALA A 453 -29.32 -20.27 5.53
C ALA A 453 -29.38 -20.34 7.08
N GLU A 454 -29.01 -19.26 7.78
CA GLU A 454 -29.08 -19.18 9.26
C GLU A 454 -30.52 -19.24 9.78
N ALA A 455 -31.49 -18.79 8.99
CA ALA A 455 -32.91 -18.93 9.34
C ALA A 455 -33.36 -20.40 9.39
N ASP A 456 -32.62 -21.31 8.78
CA ASP A 456 -32.87 -22.75 8.75
C ASP A 456 -32.00 -23.54 9.79
N ASP A 457 -31.34 -22.84 10.71
CA ASP A 457 -30.49 -23.42 11.79
C ASP A 457 -29.29 -24.27 11.32
N LEU A 458 -28.73 -23.95 10.14
CA LEU A 458 -27.61 -24.69 9.54
C LEU A 458 -26.31 -23.87 9.52
N PRO A 459 -25.27 -24.28 10.25
CA PRO A 459 -24.12 -23.43 10.50
C PRO A 459 -22.95 -23.51 9.52
N GLY A 460 -22.91 -24.26 8.45
CA GLY A 460 -21.76 -24.31 7.50
C GLY A 460 -20.39 -24.02 8.14
N ARG A 461 -19.85 -25.00 8.91
CA ARG A 461 -18.60 -24.79 9.67
C ARG A 461 -17.43 -25.59 9.15
N VAL A 462 -17.68 -26.62 8.34
CA VAL A 462 -16.69 -27.55 7.85
C VAL A 462 -16.94 -27.84 6.38
N ILE A 463 -15.89 -27.88 5.60
CA ILE A 463 -15.92 -28.33 4.21
C ILE A 463 -15.45 -29.78 4.19
N THR A 464 -16.34 -30.71 3.95
CA THR A 464 -16.03 -32.14 3.87
C THR A 464 -16.05 -32.65 2.43
N VAL A 465 -16.79 -32.01 1.55
CA VAL A 465 -17.05 -32.46 0.19
C VAL A 465 -16.85 -31.32 -0.80
N LEU A 466 -16.12 -31.57 -1.88
CA LEU A 466 -15.91 -30.70 -3.04
C LEU A 466 -16.11 -31.54 -4.30
N GLU A 467 -17.35 -31.68 -4.76
CA GLU A 467 -17.72 -32.55 -5.89
C GLU A 467 -17.48 -31.88 -7.24
N GLU A 468 -17.80 -30.58 -7.33
CA GLU A 468 -17.78 -29.86 -8.58
C GLU A 468 -16.45 -29.13 -8.80
N PRO A 469 -15.97 -29.00 -10.06
CA PRO A 469 -14.76 -28.27 -10.38
C PRO A 469 -14.79 -26.80 -9.88
N ALA A 470 -15.95 -26.17 -9.87
CA ALA A 470 -16.12 -24.79 -9.40
C ALA A 470 -15.88 -24.67 -7.89
N GLU A 471 -16.26 -25.68 -7.09
CA GLU A 471 -15.98 -25.76 -5.66
C GLU A 471 -14.50 -25.90 -5.38
N GLN A 472 -13.83 -26.79 -6.14
CA GLN A 472 -12.37 -27.02 -6.00
C GLN A 472 -11.56 -25.78 -6.41
N GLN A 473 -11.95 -25.10 -7.51
CA GLN A 473 -11.31 -23.87 -7.95
C GLN A 473 -11.44 -22.73 -6.92
N LEU A 474 -12.64 -22.58 -6.34
CA LEU A 474 -12.87 -21.60 -5.29
C LEU A 474 -12.01 -21.89 -4.05
N ALA A 475 -11.99 -23.15 -3.58
CA ALA A 475 -11.16 -23.57 -2.44
C ALA A 475 -9.64 -23.36 -2.70
N LEU A 476 -9.18 -23.63 -3.92
CA LEU A 476 -7.80 -23.37 -4.33
C LEU A 476 -7.45 -21.87 -4.28
N LEU A 477 -8.33 -21.00 -4.78
CA LEU A 477 -8.09 -19.56 -4.72
C LEU A 477 -8.05 -19.06 -3.27
N LEU A 478 -8.97 -19.52 -2.43
CA LEU A 478 -8.99 -19.17 -1.01
C LEU A 478 -7.66 -19.50 -0.32
N SER A 479 -7.06 -20.65 -0.63
CA SER A 479 -5.77 -21.06 -0.05
C SER A 479 -4.58 -20.16 -0.40
N ARG A 480 -4.70 -19.28 -1.40
CA ARG A 480 -3.64 -18.38 -1.88
C ARG A 480 -3.65 -17.02 -1.21
N PHE A 481 -4.66 -16.69 -0.41
CA PHE A 481 -4.83 -15.34 0.12
C PHE A 481 -3.62 -14.84 0.91
N GLY A 482 -3.13 -15.63 1.86
CA GLY A 482 -1.97 -15.26 2.68
C GLY A 482 -0.70 -15.04 1.86
N GLU A 483 -0.47 -15.87 0.83
CA GLU A 483 0.65 -15.71 -0.11
C GLU A 483 0.58 -14.38 -0.86
N VAL A 484 -0.61 -14.02 -1.37
CA VAL A 484 -0.83 -12.75 -2.08
C VAL A 484 -0.57 -11.56 -1.16
N VAL A 485 -1.04 -11.61 0.09
CA VAL A 485 -0.80 -10.54 1.08
C VAL A 485 0.70 -10.42 1.38
N THR A 486 1.40 -11.53 1.53
CA THR A 486 2.86 -11.55 1.73
C THR A 486 3.60 -10.92 0.54
N GLU A 487 3.23 -11.28 -0.70
CA GLU A 487 3.82 -10.70 -1.90
C GLU A 487 3.59 -9.18 -1.97
N VAL A 488 2.38 -8.73 -1.64
CA VAL A 488 2.05 -7.29 -1.60
C VAL A 488 2.89 -6.55 -0.57
N GLY A 489 3.09 -7.10 0.64
CA GLY A 489 3.90 -6.47 1.69
C GLY A 489 5.39 -6.40 1.34
N GLN A 490 5.91 -7.42 0.65
CA GLN A 490 7.31 -7.46 0.21
C GLN A 490 7.57 -6.51 -0.96
N ALA A 491 6.73 -6.58 -2.00
CA ALA A 491 6.92 -5.85 -3.26
C ALA A 491 6.24 -4.48 -3.30
N LEU A 492 5.42 -4.14 -2.31
CA LEU A 492 4.61 -2.90 -2.25
C LEU A 492 3.74 -2.72 -3.51
N THR A 493 3.02 -3.79 -3.90
CA THR A 493 2.25 -3.87 -5.15
C THR A 493 0.76 -4.15 -4.89
N PRO A 494 -0.04 -3.18 -4.40
CA PRO A 494 -1.44 -3.40 -4.00
C PRO A 494 -2.34 -3.89 -5.14
N HIS A 495 -2.01 -3.58 -6.40
CA HIS A 495 -2.76 -4.06 -7.57
C HIS A 495 -2.82 -5.59 -7.66
N LYS A 496 -1.88 -6.32 -7.06
CA LYS A 496 -1.93 -7.78 -7.00
C LYS A 496 -3.03 -8.29 -6.07
N LEU A 497 -3.25 -7.61 -4.95
CA LEU A 497 -4.38 -7.91 -4.06
C LEU A 497 -5.71 -7.57 -4.75
N CYS A 498 -5.80 -6.43 -5.43
CA CYS A 498 -6.99 -6.07 -6.22
C CYS A 498 -7.32 -7.15 -7.26
N GLY A 499 -6.34 -7.56 -8.06
CA GLY A 499 -6.51 -8.62 -9.06
C GLY A 499 -6.92 -9.96 -8.47
N TYR A 500 -6.32 -10.35 -7.34
CA TYR A 500 -6.71 -11.55 -6.62
C TYR A 500 -8.16 -11.52 -6.12
N LEU A 501 -8.59 -10.40 -5.52
CA LEU A 501 -9.96 -10.26 -5.02
C LEU A 501 -10.98 -10.29 -6.18
N TYR A 502 -10.63 -9.70 -7.31
CA TYR A 502 -11.46 -9.75 -8.52
C TYR A 502 -11.58 -11.20 -9.06
N GLU A 503 -10.47 -11.93 -9.12
CA GLU A 503 -10.46 -13.35 -9.50
C GLU A 503 -11.29 -14.20 -8.53
N LEU A 504 -11.16 -13.97 -7.22
CA LEU A 504 -11.92 -14.67 -6.18
C LEU A 504 -13.42 -14.41 -6.30
N ALA A 505 -13.85 -13.16 -6.51
CA ALA A 505 -15.24 -12.80 -6.70
C ALA A 505 -15.83 -13.42 -7.99
N GLY A 506 -15.04 -13.51 -9.05
CA GLY A 506 -15.38 -14.20 -10.31
C GLY A 506 -15.56 -15.71 -10.12
N ALA A 507 -14.62 -16.35 -9.41
CA ALA A 507 -14.72 -17.78 -9.08
C ALA A 507 -15.93 -18.09 -8.18
N TYR A 508 -16.21 -17.21 -7.20
CA TYR A 508 -17.41 -17.32 -6.39
C TYR A 508 -18.69 -17.19 -7.24
N SER A 509 -18.73 -16.29 -8.19
CA SER A 509 -19.89 -16.15 -9.09
C SER A 509 -20.13 -17.43 -9.90
N THR A 510 -19.07 -18.03 -10.44
CA THR A 510 -19.14 -19.32 -11.15
C THR A 510 -19.62 -20.45 -10.23
N PHE A 511 -19.07 -20.53 -9.01
CA PHE A 511 -19.52 -21.49 -8.00
C PHE A 511 -21.00 -21.31 -7.69
N TYR A 512 -21.46 -20.09 -7.45
CA TYR A 512 -22.87 -19.82 -7.14
C TYR A 512 -23.83 -20.21 -8.25
N GLU A 513 -23.44 -20.03 -9.50
CA GLU A 513 -24.25 -20.38 -10.68
C GLU A 513 -24.32 -21.89 -10.90
N GLN A 514 -23.22 -22.60 -10.70
CA GLN A 514 -23.12 -24.04 -10.99
C GLN A 514 -23.48 -24.92 -9.80
N CYS A 515 -23.30 -24.45 -8.58
CA CYS A 515 -23.47 -25.22 -7.34
C CYS A 515 -24.62 -24.64 -6.49
N PRO A 516 -25.85 -25.19 -6.59
CA PRO A 516 -26.99 -24.69 -5.82
C PRO A 516 -26.77 -24.82 -4.30
N VAL A 517 -26.45 -23.73 -3.61
CA VAL A 517 -26.12 -23.72 -2.17
C VAL A 517 -27.34 -24.07 -1.31
N LEU A 518 -28.41 -23.26 -1.39
CA LEU A 518 -29.60 -23.41 -0.54
C LEU A 518 -30.50 -24.61 -0.90
N LYS A 519 -30.37 -25.16 -2.11
CA LYS A 519 -31.16 -26.30 -2.58
C LYS A 519 -30.47 -27.65 -2.36
N SER A 520 -29.19 -27.65 -1.97
CA SER A 520 -28.47 -28.85 -1.58
C SER A 520 -28.91 -29.36 -0.21
N ALA A 521 -28.56 -30.57 0.15
CA ALA A 521 -28.92 -31.20 1.43
C ALA A 521 -27.70 -31.88 2.04
N GLY A 522 -27.77 -32.17 3.35
CA GLY A 522 -26.73 -32.92 4.09
C GLY A 522 -25.35 -32.28 4.01
N GLU A 523 -24.31 -33.10 3.97
CA GLU A 523 -22.90 -32.67 3.96
C GLU A 523 -22.53 -31.74 2.79
N LEU A 524 -23.15 -31.93 1.62
CA LEU A 524 -22.91 -31.07 0.47
C LEU A 524 -23.40 -29.64 0.72
N ARG A 525 -24.57 -29.46 1.34
CA ARG A 525 -25.08 -28.15 1.73
C ARG A 525 -24.18 -27.49 2.75
N GLU A 526 -23.77 -28.23 3.78
CA GLU A 526 -22.85 -27.74 4.80
C GLU A 526 -21.53 -27.26 4.20
N SER A 527 -20.90 -28.05 3.32
CA SER A 527 -19.67 -27.72 2.64
C SER A 527 -19.81 -26.46 1.77
N ARG A 528 -20.92 -26.31 1.01
CA ARG A 528 -21.20 -25.13 0.18
C ARG A 528 -21.44 -23.88 1.01
N LEU A 529 -22.12 -23.98 2.15
CA LEU A 529 -22.29 -22.87 3.08
C LEU A 529 -20.95 -22.47 3.73
N ALA A 530 -20.11 -23.44 4.08
CA ALA A 530 -18.78 -23.17 4.59
C ALA A 530 -17.90 -22.47 3.55
N LEU A 531 -17.94 -22.87 2.27
CA LEU A 531 -17.28 -22.17 1.18
C LEU A 531 -17.79 -20.72 1.02
N CYS A 532 -19.11 -20.49 1.14
CA CYS A 532 -19.64 -19.12 1.16
C CYS A 532 -19.04 -18.31 2.31
N ARG A 533 -19.01 -18.89 3.53
CA ARG A 533 -18.54 -18.20 4.74
C ARG A 533 -17.06 -17.83 4.64
N VAL A 534 -16.19 -18.78 4.25
CA VAL A 534 -14.75 -18.47 4.10
C VAL A 534 -14.51 -17.48 2.96
N THR A 535 -15.29 -17.54 1.88
CA THR A 535 -15.19 -16.54 0.79
C THR A 535 -15.58 -15.15 1.27
N GLN A 536 -16.66 -15.03 2.05
CA GLN A 536 -17.06 -13.76 2.66
C GLN A 536 -15.95 -13.18 3.55
N GLN A 537 -15.38 -14.01 4.41
CA GLN A 537 -14.31 -13.64 5.35
C GLN A 537 -13.07 -13.13 4.61
N VAL A 538 -12.59 -13.86 3.61
CA VAL A 538 -11.43 -13.48 2.80
C VAL A 538 -11.69 -12.22 1.98
N LEU A 539 -12.89 -12.07 1.36
CA LEU A 539 -13.25 -10.83 0.67
C LEU A 539 -13.29 -9.63 1.62
N ALA A 540 -13.91 -9.79 2.79
CA ALA A 540 -13.95 -8.73 3.80
C ALA A 540 -12.54 -8.34 4.27
N ARG A 541 -11.68 -9.33 4.55
CA ARG A 541 -10.30 -9.10 4.96
C ARG A 541 -9.50 -8.41 3.86
N GLY A 542 -9.60 -8.87 2.63
CA GLY A 542 -8.92 -8.26 1.48
C GLY A 542 -9.37 -6.82 1.21
N LEU A 543 -10.66 -6.55 1.28
CA LEU A 543 -11.21 -5.18 1.19
C LEU A 543 -10.69 -4.30 2.33
N TYR A 544 -10.68 -4.80 3.57
CA TYR A 544 -10.08 -4.09 4.71
C TYR A 544 -8.62 -3.71 4.46
N LEU A 545 -7.82 -4.61 3.89
CA LEU A 545 -6.41 -4.33 3.57
C LEU A 545 -6.25 -3.23 2.51
N LEU A 546 -7.24 -3.09 1.62
CA LEU A 546 -7.32 -1.97 0.66
C LEU A 546 -7.95 -0.71 1.28
N GLY A 547 -8.34 -0.75 2.57
CA GLY A 547 -9.05 0.34 3.24
C GLY A 547 -10.49 0.54 2.72
N ILE A 548 -11.11 -0.49 2.17
CA ILE A 548 -12.46 -0.51 1.62
C ILE A 548 -13.38 -1.27 2.58
N ASP A 549 -14.55 -0.71 2.86
CA ASP A 549 -15.56 -1.39 3.68
C ASP A 549 -16.21 -2.55 2.94
N ALA A 550 -16.55 -3.61 3.68
CA ALA A 550 -17.27 -4.78 3.19
C ALA A 550 -18.70 -4.80 3.74
N PRO A 551 -19.66 -4.10 3.13
CA PRO A 551 -21.03 -4.02 3.65
C PRO A 551 -21.77 -5.34 3.50
N ASP A 552 -22.61 -5.68 4.47
CA ASP A 552 -23.49 -6.85 4.40
C ASP A 552 -24.73 -6.64 3.53
N ARG A 553 -25.00 -5.40 3.14
CA ARG A 553 -26.15 -5.00 2.28
C ARG A 553 -25.75 -3.82 1.39
N MET A 554 -26.13 -3.90 0.16
CA MET A 554 -26.04 -2.85 -0.84
C MET A 554 -27.40 -2.56 -1.42
#